data_3f12ffeb1d92a1f71836ee74eefca2f3
#
_entry.id   3f12ffeb1d92a1f71836ee74eefca2f3
#
_cell.length_a   1.000
_cell.length_b   1.000
_cell.length_c   1.000
_cell.angle_alpha   90.00
_cell.angle_beta   90.00
_cell.angle_gamma   90.00
#
_symmetry.space_group_name_H-M   'P 1'
#
loop_
_entity.id
_entity.type
_entity.pdbx_description
1 polymer ?
#
loop_
_entity_poly.entity_id
_entity_poly.type
_entity_poly.pdbx_seq_one_letter_code
_entity_poly.pdbx_strand_id
1 'polypeptide(L)'
;ISELATRHNLRMNGIDEESVRFQDSLSPLPAAPALVLIKVPKQLALLEQQLRALREVVTPETRIIAAAKARDVHNSTLALFEKILGTTTTSLAWKKARLIHCVFTAPELADAPQTYSWKLDGTPWTIHNHANVFARSGLDIGARFFLQHLPSDLEGEIADLGCGNGVIG
;
A
#
# COMPACT_ATOMS: atom_id res chain seq x y z
N ILE A 1 8.48 12.66 -2.13
CA ILE A 1 9.20 12.82 -3.41
C ILE A 1 8.21 12.77 -4.59
N SER A 2 7.31 11.79 -4.67
CA SER A 2 6.37 11.68 -5.80
C SER A 2 5.41 12.87 -5.90
N GLU A 3 4.89 13.37 -4.78
CA GLU A 3 4.03 14.56 -4.76
C GLU A 3 4.78 15.80 -5.26
N LEU A 4 5.98 16.06 -4.75
CA LEU A 4 6.80 17.19 -5.19
C LEU A 4 7.09 17.15 -6.70
N ALA A 5 7.41 15.96 -7.21
CA ALA A 5 7.64 15.77 -8.64
C ALA A 5 6.34 16.00 -9.46
N THR A 6 5.21 15.54 -8.96
CA THR A 6 3.92 15.76 -9.65
C THR A 6 3.55 17.24 -9.66
N ARG A 7 3.66 17.94 -8.52
CA ARG A 7 3.41 19.39 -8.45
C ARG A 7 4.33 20.16 -9.40
N HIS A 8 5.61 19.81 -9.44
CA HIS A 8 6.56 20.40 -10.38
C HIS A 8 6.11 20.19 -11.84
N ASN A 9 5.72 18.97 -12.20
CA ASN A 9 5.26 18.67 -13.55
C ASN A 9 3.96 19.39 -13.92
N LEU A 10 3.03 19.55 -12.99
CA LEU A 10 1.80 20.33 -13.22
C LEU A 10 2.16 21.78 -13.56
N ARG A 11 3.00 22.43 -12.75
CA ARG A 11 3.46 23.81 -13.00
C ARG A 11 4.17 23.96 -14.34
N MET A 12 5.08 23.03 -14.66
CA MET A 12 5.83 23.07 -15.92
C MET A 12 4.94 22.93 -17.16
N ASN A 13 3.77 22.33 -17.02
CA ASN A 13 2.80 22.15 -18.10
C ASN A 13 1.62 23.14 -18.04
N GLY A 14 1.68 24.14 -17.16
CA GLY A 14 0.62 25.15 -17.02
C GLY A 14 -0.69 24.60 -16.49
N ILE A 15 -0.65 23.47 -15.78
CA ILE A 15 -1.82 22.85 -15.15
C ILE A 15 -1.92 23.35 -13.70
N ASP A 16 -3.10 23.79 -13.32
CA ASP A 16 -3.37 24.22 -11.96
C ASP A 16 -3.15 23.08 -10.97
N GLU A 17 -2.31 23.28 -9.96
CA GLU A 17 -2.03 22.29 -8.92
C GLU A 17 -3.27 21.97 -8.08
N GLU A 18 -4.20 22.90 -7.92
CA GLU A 18 -5.45 22.69 -7.19
C GLU A 18 -6.42 21.74 -7.93
N SER A 19 -6.19 21.47 -9.21
CA SER A 19 -6.93 20.45 -9.98
C SER A 19 -6.64 19.02 -9.49
N VAL A 20 -5.58 18.81 -8.69
CA VAL A 20 -5.15 17.51 -8.18
C VAL A 20 -5.10 17.52 -6.67
N ARG A 21 -5.91 16.66 -6.02
CA ARG A 21 -5.84 16.45 -4.58
C ARG A 21 -4.82 15.36 -4.26
N PHE A 22 -3.79 15.69 -3.48
CA PHE A 22 -2.88 14.71 -2.91
C PHE A 22 -3.40 14.23 -1.56
N GLN A 23 -3.37 12.93 -1.34
CA GLN A 23 -3.78 12.31 -0.08
C GLN A 23 -2.71 11.29 0.34
N ASP A 24 -2.49 11.18 1.65
CA ASP A 24 -1.68 10.10 2.18
C ASP A 24 -2.46 8.77 2.17
N SER A 25 -1.75 7.66 2.42
CA SER A 25 -2.32 6.32 2.32
C SER A 25 -3.28 5.95 3.46
N LEU A 26 -3.41 6.80 4.47
CA LEU A 26 -4.30 6.60 5.64
C LEU A 26 -5.49 7.54 5.62
N SER A 27 -5.49 8.55 4.76
CA SER A 27 -6.61 9.48 4.61
C SER A 27 -7.83 8.81 3.98
N PRO A 28 -9.06 9.19 4.38
CA PRO A 28 -10.27 8.69 3.75
C PRO A 28 -10.32 8.99 2.26
N LEU A 29 -10.71 8.00 1.46
CA LEU A 29 -10.87 8.17 0.02
C LEU A 29 -12.16 8.95 -0.31
N PRO A 30 -12.20 9.68 -1.45
CA PRO A 30 -13.42 10.34 -1.91
C PRO A 30 -14.52 9.31 -2.23
N ALA A 31 -15.77 9.62 -1.85
CA ALA A 31 -16.90 8.75 -2.09
C ALA A 31 -17.29 8.70 -3.58
N ALA A 32 -17.77 7.54 -4.02
CA ALA A 32 -18.31 7.28 -5.36
C ALA A 32 -17.44 7.81 -6.52
N PRO A 33 -16.14 7.43 -6.61
CA PRO A 33 -15.28 7.87 -7.69
C PRO A 33 -15.79 7.30 -9.03
N ALA A 34 -15.82 8.10 -10.09
CA ALA A 34 -16.21 7.64 -11.42
C ALA A 34 -15.19 6.65 -12.01
N LEU A 35 -13.89 6.87 -11.71
CA LEU A 35 -12.78 6.05 -12.20
C LEU A 35 -11.73 5.86 -11.11
N VAL A 36 -11.28 4.62 -10.95
CA VAL A 36 -10.15 4.24 -10.09
C VAL A 36 -9.04 3.65 -10.96
N LEU A 37 -7.85 4.22 -10.89
CA LEU A 37 -6.65 3.72 -11.55
C LEU A 37 -5.66 3.21 -10.50
N ILE A 38 -5.26 1.93 -10.61
CA ILE A 38 -4.38 1.29 -9.64
C ILE A 38 -3.09 0.85 -10.34
N LYS A 39 -1.96 1.37 -9.90
CA LYS A 39 -0.68 0.72 -10.17
C LYS A 39 -0.49 -0.38 -9.12
N VAL A 40 -0.62 -1.64 -9.54
CA VAL A 40 -0.55 -2.79 -8.63
C VAL A 40 0.77 -2.79 -7.86
N PRO A 41 0.76 -2.74 -6.53
CA PRO A 41 1.97 -2.81 -5.73
C PRO A 41 2.56 -4.23 -5.76
N LYS A 42 3.87 -4.35 -5.50
CA LYS A 42 4.52 -5.66 -5.44
C LYS A 42 4.07 -6.49 -4.23
N GLN A 43 3.71 -5.83 -3.14
CA GLN A 43 3.31 -6.49 -1.90
C GLN A 43 1.80 -6.70 -1.88
N LEU A 44 1.37 -7.97 -1.84
CA LEU A 44 -0.05 -8.34 -1.80
C LEU A 44 -0.79 -7.75 -0.59
N ALA A 45 -0.11 -7.61 0.54
CA ALA A 45 -0.73 -7.03 1.72
C ALA A 45 -1.07 -5.54 1.56
N LEU A 46 -0.22 -4.78 0.86
CA LEU A 46 -0.55 -3.40 0.52
C LEU A 46 -1.71 -3.34 -0.47
N LEU A 47 -1.70 -4.24 -1.47
CA LEU A 47 -2.82 -4.35 -2.41
C LEU A 47 -4.12 -4.66 -1.66
N GLU A 48 -4.12 -5.63 -0.76
CA GLU A 48 -5.31 -5.99 0.04
C GLU A 48 -5.84 -4.78 0.83
N GLN A 49 -4.96 -4.06 1.51
CA GLN A 49 -5.34 -2.85 2.25
C GLN A 49 -5.97 -1.79 1.32
N GLN A 50 -5.35 -1.52 0.16
CA GLN A 50 -5.86 -0.56 -0.81
C GLN A 50 -7.23 -0.98 -1.36
N LEU A 51 -7.41 -2.26 -1.71
CA LEU A 51 -8.68 -2.76 -2.21
C LEU A 51 -9.78 -2.72 -1.15
N ARG A 52 -9.47 -2.99 0.12
CA ARG A 52 -10.43 -2.85 1.23
C ARG A 52 -10.84 -1.40 1.44
N ALA A 53 -9.90 -0.46 1.41
CA ALA A 53 -10.23 0.97 1.48
C ALA A 53 -11.09 1.44 0.29
N LEU A 54 -10.79 0.96 -0.92
CA LEU A 54 -11.59 1.25 -2.11
C LEU A 54 -13.01 0.69 -2.00
N ARG A 55 -13.18 -0.51 -1.46
CA ARG A 55 -14.47 -1.16 -1.29
C ARG A 55 -15.48 -0.28 -0.55
N GLU A 56 -15.03 0.52 0.41
CA GLU A 56 -15.89 1.39 1.23
C GLU A 56 -16.46 2.58 0.45
N VAL A 57 -15.88 2.91 -0.71
CA VAL A 57 -16.21 4.13 -1.45
C VAL A 57 -16.66 3.90 -2.90
N VAL A 58 -16.35 2.75 -3.49
CA VAL A 58 -16.75 2.44 -4.88
C VAL A 58 -18.20 2.01 -4.96
N THR A 59 -18.80 2.23 -6.13
CA THR A 59 -20.17 1.83 -6.47
C THR A 59 -20.15 0.92 -7.70
N PRO A 60 -21.26 0.25 -8.06
CA PRO A 60 -21.34 -0.54 -9.28
C PRO A 60 -21.01 0.23 -10.57
N GLU A 61 -21.19 1.56 -10.56
CA GLU A 61 -20.90 2.46 -11.67
C GLU A 61 -19.42 2.87 -11.75
N THR A 62 -18.66 2.65 -10.67
CA THR A 62 -17.23 2.98 -10.61
C THR A 62 -16.45 2.11 -11.59
N ARG A 63 -15.71 2.72 -12.52
CA ARG A 63 -14.74 2.01 -13.35
C ARG A 63 -13.47 1.72 -12.56
N ILE A 64 -13.06 0.45 -12.48
CA ILE A 64 -11.85 0.06 -11.76
C ILE A 64 -10.89 -0.60 -12.76
N ILE A 65 -9.72 0.02 -12.95
CA ILE A 65 -8.67 -0.46 -13.85
C ILE A 65 -7.36 -0.47 -13.10
N ALA A 66 -6.73 -1.64 -13.05
CA ALA A 66 -5.39 -1.77 -12.49
C ALA A 66 -4.38 -2.14 -13.59
N ALA A 67 -3.12 -1.82 -13.38
CA ALA A 67 -2.04 -2.13 -14.32
C ALA A 67 -0.81 -2.66 -13.58
N ALA A 68 -0.18 -3.67 -14.20
CA ALA A 68 1.09 -4.23 -13.74
C ALA A 68 1.92 -4.75 -14.92
N LYS A 69 3.19 -5.08 -14.68
CA LYS A 69 3.95 -5.89 -15.64
C LYS A 69 3.27 -7.25 -15.78
N ALA A 70 3.16 -7.77 -17.00
CA ALA A 70 2.45 -9.02 -17.25
C ALA A 70 2.96 -10.20 -16.40
N ARG A 71 4.26 -10.24 -16.12
CA ARG A 71 4.90 -11.26 -15.27
C ARG A 71 4.56 -11.13 -13.77
N ASP A 72 4.07 -9.95 -13.34
CA ASP A 72 3.77 -9.65 -11.95
C ASP A 72 2.24 -9.79 -11.66
N VAL A 73 1.45 -10.10 -12.71
CA VAL A 73 0.01 -10.41 -12.55
C VAL A 73 -0.14 -11.89 -12.26
N HIS A 74 -0.13 -12.24 -10.98
CA HIS A 74 -0.28 -13.62 -10.49
C HIS A 74 -1.75 -13.92 -10.15
N ASN A 75 -2.09 -15.21 -10.10
CA ASN A 75 -3.43 -15.65 -9.68
C ASN A 75 -3.82 -15.11 -8.29
N SER A 76 -2.85 -15.00 -7.36
CA SER A 76 -3.08 -14.40 -6.04
C SER A 76 -3.47 -12.92 -6.10
N THR A 77 -2.94 -12.18 -7.07
CA THR A 77 -3.34 -10.78 -7.31
C THR A 77 -4.79 -10.70 -7.78
N LEU A 78 -5.16 -11.51 -8.78
CA LEU A 78 -6.53 -11.55 -9.30
C LEU A 78 -7.52 -12.02 -8.25
N ALA A 79 -7.17 -13.04 -7.48
CA ALA A 79 -8.00 -13.55 -6.39
C ALA A 79 -8.29 -12.48 -5.31
N LEU A 80 -7.36 -11.56 -5.04
CA LEU A 80 -7.63 -10.44 -4.14
C LEU A 80 -8.66 -9.46 -4.70
N PHE A 81 -8.58 -9.11 -5.99
CA PHE A 81 -9.59 -8.27 -6.63
C PHE A 81 -10.97 -8.94 -6.59
N GLU A 82 -11.05 -10.22 -6.96
CA GLU A 82 -12.30 -11.00 -6.95
C GLU A 82 -12.90 -11.11 -5.56
N LYS A 83 -12.08 -11.43 -4.57
CA LYS A 83 -12.49 -11.58 -3.17
C LYS A 83 -13.01 -10.28 -2.56
N ILE A 84 -12.39 -9.13 -2.89
CA ILE A 84 -12.64 -7.88 -2.18
C ILE A 84 -13.62 -6.98 -2.94
N LEU A 85 -13.46 -6.87 -4.24
CA LEU A 85 -14.25 -5.96 -5.06
C LEU A 85 -15.27 -6.69 -5.93
N GLY A 86 -14.89 -7.75 -6.61
CA GLY A 86 -15.81 -8.51 -7.45
C GLY A 86 -15.20 -9.04 -8.74
N THR A 87 -16.05 -9.24 -9.75
CA THR A 87 -15.67 -9.90 -11.00
C THR A 87 -14.47 -9.24 -11.67
N THR A 88 -13.47 -10.05 -11.95
CA THR A 88 -12.17 -9.57 -12.43
C THR A 88 -11.77 -10.25 -13.74
N THR A 89 -11.33 -9.46 -14.70
CA THR A 89 -10.82 -9.93 -16.00
C THR A 89 -9.49 -9.27 -16.34
N THR A 90 -8.74 -9.84 -17.26
CA THR A 90 -7.45 -9.26 -17.70
C THR A 90 -7.43 -9.03 -19.18
N SER A 91 -6.73 -7.96 -19.62
CA SER A 91 -6.42 -7.74 -21.02
C SER A 91 -5.38 -8.73 -21.55
N LEU A 92 -5.21 -8.79 -22.86
CA LEU A 92 -3.99 -9.34 -23.45
C LEU A 92 -2.77 -8.49 -23.02
N ALA A 93 -1.61 -9.12 -22.95
CA ALA A 93 -0.38 -8.41 -22.66
C ALA A 93 0.03 -7.51 -23.84
N TRP A 94 0.39 -6.26 -23.55
CA TRP A 94 0.93 -5.33 -24.52
C TRP A 94 2.20 -4.68 -23.98
N LYS A 95 3.30 -4.70 -24.71
CA LYS A 95 4.63 -4.21 -24.29
C LYS A 95 5.03 -4.64 -22.88
N LYS A 96 4.79 -5.92 -22.57
CA LYS A 96 5.07 -6.54 -21.25
C LYS A 96 4.21 -6.00 -20.10
N ALA A 97 3.16 -5.24 -20.36
CA ALA A 97 2.16 -4.80 -19.38
C ALA A 97 0.83 -5.51 -19.60
N ARG A 98 0.02 -5.58 -18.57
CA ARG A 98 -1.34 -6.12 -18.58
C ARG A 98 -2.25 -5.26 -17.73
N LEU A 99 -3.49 -5.07 -18.20
CA LEU A 99 -4.55 -4.43 -17.44
C LEU A 99 -5.37 -5.50 -16.70
N ILE A 100 -5.88 -5.10 -15.56
CA ILE A 100 -6.87 -5.82 -14.77
C ILE A 100 -8.11 -4.93 -14.72
N HIS A 101 -9.24 -5.44 -15.18
CA HIS A 101 -10.54 -4.78 -15.13
C HIS A 101 -11.37 -5.44 -14.04
N CYS A 102 -11.91 -4.65 -13.13
CA CYS A 102 -12.74 -5.15 -12.05
C CYS A 102 -14.10 -4.45 -12.05
N VAL A 103 -15.15 -5.26 -11.91
CA VAL A 103 -16.53 -4.78 -11.71
C VAL A 103 -16.88 -4.99 -10.25
N PHE A 104 -17.31 -3.92 -9.59
CA PHE A 104 -17.70 -4.00 -8.18
C PHE A 104 -19.03 -4.73 -8.03
N THR A 105 -19.03 -5.85 -7.33
CA THR A 105 -20.21 -6.68 -7.06
C THR A 105 -20.46 -6.86 -5.57
N ALA A 106 -19.67 -6.17 -4.72
CA ALA A 106 -19.76 -6.22 -3.26
C ALA A 106 -19.81 -7.65 -2.68
N PRO A 107 -18.88 -8.58 -3.02
CA PRO A 107 -18.89 -9.93 -2.52
C PRO A 107 -18.84 -9.95 -0.99
N GLU A 108 -19.37 -10.99 -0.36
CA GLU A 108 -19.24 -11.15 1.08
C GLU A 108 -17.77 -11.20 1.48
N LEU A 109 -17.38 -10.40 2.47
CA LEU A 109 -16.00 -10.26 2.88
C LEU A 109 -15.88 -10.28 4.40
N ALA A 110 -15.08 -11.21 4.90
CA ALA A 110 -14.75 -11.24 6.32
C ALA A 110 -13.84 -10.06 6.70
N ASP A 111 -14.01 -9.58 7.92
CA ASP A 111 -13.13 -8.57 8.48
C ASP A 111 -11.68 -9.05 8.50
N ALA A 112 -10.76 -8.15 8.27
CA ALA A 112 -9.34 -8.41 8.42
C ALA A 112 -8.68 -7.31 9.26
N PRO A 113 -7.70 -7.66 10.09
CA PRO A 113 -7.01 -6.67 10.88
C PRO A 113 -6.28 -5.69 9.96
N GLN A 114 -6.45 -4.39 10.22
CA GLN A 114 -5.74 -3.33 9.48
C GLN A 114 -4.28 -3.21 9.92
N THR A 115 -3.97 -3.67 11.12
CA THR A 115 -2.64 -3.63 11.70
C THR A 115 -2.20 -5.01 12.16
N TYR A 116 -0.91 -5.26 12.08
CA TYR A 116 -0.26 -6.46 12.59
C TYR A 116 0.56 -6.08 13.81
N SER A 117 0.42 -6.85 14.89
CA SER A 117 1.13 -6.57 16.15
C SER A 117 1.94 -7.78 16.58
N TRP A 118 3.12 -7.53 17.14
CA TRP A 118 3.96 -8.56 17.75
C TRP A 118 4.74 -7.98 18.92
N LYS A 119 5.11 -8.82 19.88
CA LYS A 119 5.90 -8.41 21.04
C LYS A 119 7.38 -8.43 20.69
N LEU A 120 8.11 -7.38 21.08
CA LEU A 120 9.56 -7.35 20.97
C LEU A 120 10.17 -8.13 22.12
N ASP A 121 10.88 -9.23 21.77
CA ASP A 121 11.49 -10.13 22.74
C ASP A 121 12.39 -9.39 23.74
N GLY A 122 12.29 -9.73 25.03
CA GLY A 122 13.09 -9.12 26.12
C GLY A 122 12.63 -7.73 26.55
N THR A 123 11.50 -7.23 26.02
CA THR A 123 10.92 -5.94 26.38
C THR A 123 9.42 -6.04 26.66
N PRO A 124 8.80 -5.07 27.36
CA PRO A 124 7.35 -5.00 27.51
C PRO A 124 6.62 -4.47 26.26
N TRP A 125 7.32 -4.12 25.18
CA TRP A 125 6.79 -3.37 24.05
C TRP A 125 6.08 -4.26 23.03
N THR A 126 5.01 -3.70 22.48
CA THR A 126 4.29 -4.27 21.34
C THR A 126 4.48 -3.36 20.12
N ILE A 127 4.99 -3.95 19.07
CA ILE A 127 5.22 -3.26 17.79
C ILE A 127 3.97 -3.40 16.93
N HIS A 128 3.45 -2.28 16.41
CA HIS A 128 2.28 -2.22 15.56
C HIS A 128 2.71 -1.82 14.14
N ASN A 129 2.27 -2.57 13.14
CA ASN A 129 2.66 -2.36 11.75
C ASN A 129 1.45 -2.26 10.83
N HIS A 130 1.48 -1.30 9.92
CA HIS A 130 0.59 -1.29 8.76
C HIS A 130 1.06 -2.28 7.67
N ALA A 131 0.19 -2.55 6.71
CA ALA A 131 0.38 -3.60 5.70
C ALA A 131 1.67 -3.47 4.87
N ASN A 132 2.17 -2.27 4.65
CA ASN A 132 3.37 -2.03 3.80
C ASN A 132 4.67 -1.82 4.59
N VAL A 133 4.66 -2.00 5.90
CA VAL A 133 5.88 -1.86 6.70
C VAL A 133 6.75 -3.10 6.57
N PHE A 134 8.05 -2.90 6.41
CA PHE A 134 9.04 -3.98 6.37
C PHE A 134 9.06 -4.73 7.71
N ALA A 135 9.25 -6.05 7.67
CA ALA A 135 9.28 -6.91 8.87
C ALA A 135 8.02 -6.80 9.76
N ARG A 136 6.83 -6.70 9.14
CA ARG A 136 5.56 -6.46 9.83
C ARG A 136 5.14 -7.56 10.82
N SER A 137 5.66 -8.78 10.69
CA SER A 137 5.27 -9.95 11.50
C SER A 137 6.30 -10.36 12.55
N GLY A 138 7.38 -9.61 12.70
CA GLY A 138 8.45 -9.91 13.66
C GLY A 138 9.72 -9.14 13.35
N LEU A 139 10.69 -9.21 14.26
CA LEU A 139 11.97 -8.53 14.10
C LEU A 139 12.80 -9.19 12.99
N ASP A 140 13.21 -8.39 12.00
CA ASP A 140 14.12 -8.80 10.94
C ASP A 140 15.48 -9.23 11.51
N ILE A 141 16.15 -10.16 10.82
CA ILE A 141 17.45 -10.70 11.26
C ILE A 141 18.51 -9.59 11.32
N GLY A 142 18.53 -8.68 10.33
CA GLY A 142 19.44 -7.54 10.31
C GLY A 142 19.19 -6.58 11.47
N ALA A 143 17.93 -6.24 11.73
CA ALA A 143 17.53 -5.40 12.84
C ALA A 143 17.88 -6.04 14.18
N ARG A 144 17.67 -7.37 14.34
CA ARG A 144 18.06 -8.12 15.53
C ARG A 144 19.56 -8.05 15.81
N PHE A 145 20.37 -8.25 14.77
CA PHE A 145 21.81 -8.13 14.86
C PHE A 145 22.24 -6.70 15.18
N PHE A 146 21.64 -5.72 14.55
CA PHE A 146 21.93 -4.30 14.75
C PHE A 146 21.65 -3.86 16.19
N LEU A 147 20.50 -4.22 16.76
CA LEU A 147 20.14 -3.93 18.16
C LEU A 147 21.15 -4.48 19.18
N GLN A 148 21.79 -5.61 18.88
CA GLN A 148 22.82 -6.19 19.79
C GLN A 148 24.14 -5.40 19.77
N HIS A 149 24.34 -4.53 18.76
CA HIS A 149 25.59 -3.81 18.53
C HIS A 149 25.39 -2.28 18.60
N LEU A 150 24.19 -1.82 18.95
CA LEU A 150 23.97 -0.39 19.17
C LEU A 150 24.81 0.08 20.36
N PRO A 151 25.56 1.20 20.23
CA PRO A 151 26.20 1.82 21.36
C PRO A 151 25.17 2.23 22.41
N SER A 152 25.42 1.94 23.67
CA SER A 152 24.52 2.31 24.78
C SER A 152 24.95 3.59 25.51
N ASP A 153 26.08 4.17 25.14
CA ASP A 153 26.75 5.30 25.79
C ASP A 153 26.73 6.58 24.95
N LEU A 154 25.89 6.63 23.90
CA LEU A 154 25.73 7.80 23.06
C LEU A 154 24.83 8.85 23.73
N GLU A 155 25.32 10.09 23.79
CA GLU A 155 24.54 11.26 24.16
C GLU A 155 24.31 12.14 22.91
N GLY A 156 23.12 12.76 22.80
CA GLY A 156 22.78 13.67 21.74
C GLY A 156 21.66 13.19 20.81
N GLU A 157 21.50 13.85 19.67
CA GLU A 157 20.49 13.52 18.67
C GLU A 157 20.93 12.33 17.83
N ILE A 158 20.01 11.38 17.61
CA ILE A 158 20.23 10.20 16.78
C ILE A 158 19.27 10.22 15.60
N ALA A 159 19.79 10.01 14.40
CA ALA A 159 18.98 9.89 13.17
C ALA A 159 18.91 8.44 12.72
N ASP A 160 17.71 7.87 12.69
CA ASP A 160 17.42 6.55 12.11
C ASP A 160 16.93 6.70 10.66
N LEU A 161 17.83 6.50 9.69
CA LEU A 161 17.52 6.60 8.26
C LEU A 161 16.86 5.32 7.75
N GLY A 162 15.58 5.43 7.35
CA GLY A 162 14.80 4.28 6.93
C GLY A 162 14.21 3.50 8.08
N CYS A 163 13.84 4.20 9.14
CA CYS A 163 13.39 3.67 10.43
C CYS A 163 12.29 2.59 10.37
N GLY A 164 11.59 2.43 9.25
CA GLY A 164 10.53 1.41 9.08
C GLY A 164 9.42 1.57 10.13
N ASN A 165 9.32 0.61 11.05
CA ASN A 165 8.37 0.64 12.16
C ASN A 165 8.92 1.29 13.44
N GLY A 166 10.11 1.87 13.37
CA GLY A 166 10.74 2.54 14.50
C GLY A 166 11.33 1.63 15.58
N VAL A 167 11.49 0.33 15.30
CA VAL A 167 11.97 -0.65 16.30
C VAL A 167 13.43 -0.45 16.72
N ILE A 168 14.22 0.29 15.91
CA ILE A 168 15.63 0.58 16.19
C ILE A 168 15.79 1.88 16.98
N GLY A 169 14.94 2.89 16.73
CA GLY A 169 14.98 4.23 17.34
C GLY A 169 14.29 4.37 18.73
#